data_978d7db31a66bbe842527cfbfa379813
#
_entry.id   978d7db31a66bbe842527cfbfa379813
#
_cell.length_a   1.000
_cell.length_b   1.000
_cell.length_c   1.000
_cell.angle_alpha   90.00
_cell.angle_beta   90.00
_cell.angle_gamma   90.00
#
_symmetry.space_group_name_H-M   'P 1'
#
loop_
_entity.id
_entity.type
_entity.pdbx_description
1 polymer ?
#
loop_
_entity_poly.entity_id
_entity_poly.type
_entity_poly.pdbx_seq_one_letter_code
_entity_poly.pdbx_strand_id
1 'polypeptide(L)'
;LVVLASGANPVTDPFLIDRVAAIAGNQNVPVVLCVNKTDLESGESLTHIYRHAGFPVFPTSAASGEGVAALHEAVRGKTVAFTGNSGVGKSSILNCLGFSVETGEVSEKLGRGRHTTRHVELFPLADGTCVIDTPGFSSFDTEQMELILKENLQYAFPDFAPYLGRCRYHDCAHLSEPGCAVLEALAAGELEPTRHASYARLYEAAKEIRLWEHKQP
;
A
#
# COMPACT_ATOMS: atom_id res chain seq x y z
N LEU A 1 -6.94 3.69 2.44
CA LEU A 1 -6.25 2.44 2.76
C LEU A 1 -5.07 2.73 3.69
N VAL A 2 -4.95 1.99 4.80
CA VAL A 2 -3.77 2.02 5.67
C VAL A 2 -2.93 0.79 5.38
N VAL A 3 -1.71 1.02 4.87
CA VAL A 3 -0.73 -0.04 4.58
C VAL A 3 0.24 -0.12 5.75
N LEU A 4 0.26 -1.26 6.45
CA LEU A 4 1.21 -1.52 7.52
C LEU A 4 2.49 -2.15 6.98
N ALA A 5 3.60 -1.58 7.39
CA ALA A 5 4.95 -2.03 7.09
C ALA A 5 5.78 -2.09 8.37
N SER A 6 6.92 -2.76 8.34
CA SER A 6 7.87 -2.80 9.44
C SER A 6 9.30 -2.92 8.91
N GLY A 7 10.23 -2.21 9.54
CA GLY A 7 11.67 -2.41 9.35
C GLY A 7 12.21 -3.60 10.17
N ALA A 8 11.47 -3.98 11.22
CA ALA A 8 11.79 -5.15 12.06
C ALA A 8 11.17 -6.44 11.51
N ASN A 9 11.46 -7.57 12.18
CA ASN A 9 10.92 -8.88 11.77
C ASN A 9 9.39 -8.97 11.93
N PRO A 10 8.65 -9.31 10.86
CA PRO A 10 9.13 -9.47 9.48
C PRO A 10 9.41 -8.12 8.79
N VAL A 11 10.56 -8.02 8.13
CA VAL A 11 10.90 -6.85 7.31
C VAL A 11 9.97 -6.80 6.09
N THR A 12 9.37 -5.65 5.85
CA THR A 12 8.46 -5.48 4.71
C THR A 12 9.25 -5.12 3.45
N ASP A 13 9.09 -5.91 2.39
CA ASP A 13 9.64 -5.60 1.07
C ASP A 13 8.91 -4.35 0.49
N PRO A 14 9.62 -3.26 0.14
CA PRO A 14 9.05 -2.09 -0.51
C PRO A 14 8.18 -2.42 -1.72
N PHE A 15 8.54 -3.44 -2.49
CA PHE A 15 7.75 -3.86 -3.66
C PHE A 15 6.31 -4.23 -3.30
N LEU A 16 6.08 -4.86 -2.14
CA LEU A 16 4.72 -5.21 -1.71
C LEU A 16 3.90 -3.96 -1.37
N ILE A 17 4.54 -2.97 -0.74
CA ILE A 17 3.89 -1.68 -0.43
C ILE A 17 3.54 -0.98 -1.75
N ASP A 18 4.49 -0.90 -2.68
CA ASP A 18 4.33 -0.24 -3.97
C ASP A 18 3.23 -0.87 -4.81
N ARG A 19 3.15 -2.20 -4.83
CA ARG A 19 2.11 -2.94 -5.53
C ARG A 19 0.72 -2.61 -5.00
N VAL A 20 0.55 -2.64 -3.67
CA VAL A 20 -0.73 -2.31 -3.03
C VAL A 20 -1.08 -0.84 -3.23
N ALA A 21 -0.10 0.06 -3.08
CA ALA A 21 -0.30 1.49 -3.30
C ALA A 21 -0.70 1.80 -4.75
N ALA A 22 -0.10 1.12 -5.73
CA ALA A 22 -0.45 1.26 -7.14
C ALA A 22 -1.88 0.79 -7.42
N ILE A 23 -2.31 -0.35 -6.86
CA ILE A 23 -3.68 -0.85 -7.00
C ILE A 23 -4.67 0.14 -6.39
N ALA A 24 -4.41 0.64 -5.17
CA ALA A 24 -5.23 1.64 -4.52
C ALA A 24 -5.29 2.95 -5.33
N GLY A 25 -4.14 3.41 -5.83
CA GLY A 25 -4.03 4.60 -6.69
C GLY A 25 -4.83 4.47 -7.98
N ASN A 26 -4.79 3.32 -8.64
CA ASN A 26 -5.59 3.05 -9.84
C ASN A 26 -7.11 3.10 -9.58
N GLN A 27 -7.52 2.83 -8.33
CA GLN A 27 -8.91 2.92 -7.87
C GLN A 27 -9.24 4.28 -7.22
N ASN A 28 -8.33 5.25 -7.27
CA ASN A 28 -8.45 6.54 -6.59
C ASN A 28 -8.67 6.43 -5.07
N VAL A 29 -8.15 5.37 -4.44
CA VAL A 29 -8.19 5.17 -2.99
C VAL A 29 -6.94 5.79 -2.35
N PRO A 30 -7.09 6.80 -1.47
CA PRO A 30 -5.95 7.38 -0.78
C PRO A 30 -5.22 6.35 0.07
N VAL A 31 -3.89 6.40 0.06
CA VAL A 31 -3.01 5.50 0.84
C VAL A 31 -2.31 6.26 1.94
N VAL A 32 -2.30 5.66 3.13
CA VAL A 32 -1.53 6.07 4.30
C VAL A 32 -0.61 4.94 4.68
N LEU A 33 0.65 5.23 4.97
CA LEU A 33 1.62 4.24 5.41
C LEU A 33 1.80 4.29 6.93
N CYS A 34 1.67 3.14 7.59
CA CYS A 34 1.98 2.95 9.00
C CYS A 34 3.24 2.08 9.12
N VAL A 35 4.37 2.67 9.51
CA VAL A 35 5.62 1.95 9.74
C VAL A 35 5.67 1.56 11.22
N ASN A 36 5.28 0.31 11.52
CA ASN A 36 5.14 -0.17 12.90
C ASN A 36 6.42 -0.83 13.41
N LYS A 37 6.46 -1.07 14.73
CA LYS A 37 7.57 -1.68 15.49
C LYS A 37 8.82 -0.79 15.55
N THR A 38 8.63 0.53 15.60
CA THR A 38 9.74 1.49 15.71
C THR A 38 10.53 1.36 17.01
N ASP A 39 9.97 0.67 18.00
CA ASP A 39 10.65 0.24 19.23
C ASP A 39 11.71 -0.83 19.02
N LEU A 40 11.60 -1.61 17.93
CA LEU A 40 12.57 -2.66 17.57
C LEU A 40 13.55 -2.20 16.50
N GLU A 41 13.07 -1.46 15.51
CA GLU A 41 13.85 -0.93 14.39
C GLU A 41 13.20 0.38 13.92
N SER A 42 13.97 1.45 13.77
CA SER A 42 13.45 2.82 13.50
C SER A 42 12.55 2.92 12.26
N GLY A 43 12.70 2.03 11.30
CA GLY A 43 11.96 2.07 10.03
C GLY A 43 12.25 3.33 9.19
N GLU A 44 13.37 4.01 9.46
CA GLU A 44 13.72 5.30 8.83
C GLU A 44 13.82 5.18 7.32
N SER A 45 14.40 4.09 6.80
CA SER A 45 14.53 3.85 5.36
C SER A 45 13.16 3.82 4.66
N LEU A 46 12.19 3.05 5.17
CA LEU A 46 10.83 3.03 4.64
C LEU A 46 10.16 4.40 4.78
N THR A 47 10.32 5.04 5.93
CA THR A 47 9.74 6.36 6.20
C THR A 47 10.26 7.41 5.21
N HIS A 48 11.56 7.40 4.93
CA HIS A 48 12.19 8.31 3.97
C HIS A 48 11.65 8.09 2.56
N ILE A 49 11.73 6.85 2.05
CA ILE A 49 11.29 6.48 0.70
C ILE A 49 9.85 6.96 0.44
N TYR A 50 8.93 6.63 1.34
CA TYR A 50 7.52 6.91 1.09
C TYR A 50 7.11 8.35 1.38
N ARG A 51 7.78 9.06 2.29
CA ARG A 51 7.61 10.52 2.43
C ARG A 51 8.11 11.27 1.20
N HIS A 52 9.27 10.87 0.66
CA HIS A 52 9.80 11.44 -0.56
C HIS A 52 8.86 11.18 -1.75
N ALA A 53 8.23 10.02 -1.81
CA ALA A 53 7.20 9.70 -2.81
C ALA A 53 5.84 10.40 -2.57
N GLY A 54 5.71 11.25 -1.53
CA GLY A 54 4.53 12.07 -1.26
C GLY A 54 3.43 11.37 -0.45
N PHE A 55 3.69 10.18 0.13
CA PHE A 55 2.71 9.51 0.98
C PHE A 55 2.71 10.07 2.41
N PRO A 56 1.53 10.18 3.07
CA PRO A 56 1.47 10.33 4.51
C PRO A 56 2.05 9.09 5.20
N VAL A 57 3.12 9.26 6.01
CA VAL A 57 3.80 8.16 6.69
C VAL A 57 3.82 8.40 8.19
N PHE A 58 3.36 7.42 8.93
CA PHE A 58 3.26 7.41 10.39
C PHE A 58 4.15 6.31 10.98
N PRO A 59 5.36 6.65 11.46
CA PRO A 59 6.15 5.74 12.29
C PRO A 59 5.40 5.48 13.59
N THR A 60 5.25 4.21 13.98
CA THR A 60 4.46 3.80 15.14
C THR A 60 5.13 2.64 15.88
N SER A 61 4.85 2.56 17.18
CA SER A 61 5.05 1.36 17.97
C SER A 61 3.74 1.00 18.68
N ALA A 62 3.12 -0.08 18.26
CA ALA A 62 1.94 -0.59 18.97
C ALA A 62 2.28 -1.08 20.40
N ALA A 63 3.55 -1.42 20.67
CA ALA A 63 3.99 -1.86 21.99
C ALA A 63 4.09 -0.71 23.00
N SER A 64 4.61 0.46 22.58
CA SER A 64 4.73 1.65 23.43
C SER A 64 3.57 2.64 23.29
N GLY A 65 2.78 2.55 22.23
CA GLY A 65 1.76 3.54 21.86
C GLY A 65 2.30 4.75 21.09
N GLU A 66 3.60 4.82 20.86
CA GLU A 66 4.22 5.93 20.14
C GLU A 66 3.68 6.03 18.71
N GLY A 67 3.40 7.26 18.23
CA GLY A 67 2.92 7.54 16.89
C GLY A 67 1.47 7.14 16.61
N VAL A 68 0.83 6.30 17.45
CA VAL A 68 -0.53 5.80 17.23
C VAL A 68 -1.57 6.92 17.23
N ALA A 69 -1.43 7.91 18.10
CA ALA A 69 -2.35 9.05 18.17
C ALA A 69 -2.36 9.87 16.86
N ALA A 70 -1.19 10.05 16.24
CA ALA A 70 -1.08 10.75 14.94
C ALA A 70 -1.73 9.96 13.81
N LEU A 71 -1.53 8.64 13.79
CA LEU A 71 -2.21 7.75 12.84
C LEU A 71 -3.73 7.80 13.03
N HIS A 72 -4.20 7.74 14.29
CA HIS A 72 -5.63 7.81 14.61
C HIS A 72 -6.26 9.12 14.10
N GLU A 73 -5.61 10.25 14.36
CA GLU A 73 -6.08 11.57 13.88
C GLU A 73 -6.17 11.61 12.34
N ALA A 74 -5.21 11.00 11.62
CA ALA A 74 -5.20 10.97 10.16
C ALA A 74 -6.36 10.13 9.58
N VAL A 75 -6.88 9.16 10.33
CA VAL A 75 -7.99 8.28 9.89
C VAL A 75 -9.33 8.61 10.54
N ARG A 76 -9.37 9.54 11.48
CA ARG A 76 -10.58 9.91 12.22
C ARG A 76 -11.74 10.28 11.29
N GLY A 77 -12.91 9.74 11.59
CA GLY A 77 -14.14 9.97 10.84
C GLY A 77 -14.16 9.42 9.43
N LYS A 78 -13.18 8.58 9.07
CA LYS A 78 -13.08 7.96 7.74
C LYS A 78 -13.41 6.48 7.79
N THR A 79 -13.82 5.96 6.64
CA THR A 79 -13.90 4.50 6.42
C THR A 79 -12.56 4.02 5.90
N VAL A 80 -11.90 3.11 6.64
CA VAL A 80 -10.54 2.67 6.37
C VAL A 80 -10.42 1.15 6.34
N ALA A 81 -9.61 0.65 5.42
CA ALA A 81 -9.17 -0.73 5.40
C ALA A 81 -7.69 -0.80 5.81
N PHE A 82 -7.31 -1.86 6.52
CA PHE A 82 -5.94 -2.11 6.95
C PHE A 82 -5.37 -3.33 6.24
N THR A 83 -4.20 -3.18 5.62
CA THR A 83 -3.47 -4.27 4.97
C THR A 83 -2.01 -4.30 5.41
N GLY A 84 -1.36 -5.42 5.26
CA GLY A 84 0.05 -5.59 5.61
C GLY A 84 0.41 -7.06 5.77
N ASN A 85 1.70 -7.38 5.75
CA ASN A 85 2.18 -8.76 5.95
C ASN A 85 1.72 -9.34 7.29
N SER A 86 1.60 -10.66 7.35
CA SER A 86 1.42 -11.34 8.63
C SER A 86 2.56 -10.97 9.59
N GLY A 87 2.23 -10.71 10.84
CA GLY A 87 3.22 -10.37 11.86
C GLY A 87 3.71 -8.92 11.89
N VAL A 88 3.30 -8.01 10.99
CA VAL A 88 3.68 -6.57 11.07
C VAL A 88 3.01 -5.82 12.23
N GLY A 89 2.05 -6.46 12.94
CA GLY A 89 1.37 -5.88 14.09
C GLY A 89 0.03 -5.22 13.75
N LYS A 90 -0.66 -5.66 12.69
CA LYS A 90 -1.97 -5.13 12.29
C LYS A 90 -2.99 -5.18 13.43
N SER A 91 -3.20 -6.35 14.07
CA SER A 91 -4.12 -6.50 15.19
C SER A 91 -3.74 -5.60 16.37
N SER A 92 -2.43 -5.46 16.64
CA SER A 92 -1.94 -4.59 17.71
C SER A 92 -2.25 -3.13 17.45
N ILE A 93 -2.03 -2.64 16.22
CA ILE A 93 -2.40 -1.27 15.84
C ILE A 93 -3.92 -1.07 15.93
N LEU A 94 -4.74 -2.02 15.42
CA LEU A 94 -6.19 -1.93 15.53
C LEU A 94 -6.66 -1.86 16.99
N ASN A 95 -6.07 -2.67 17.88
CA ASN A 95 -6.38 -2.61 19.32
C ASN A 95 -5.98 -1.26 19.95
N CYS A 96 -4.83 -0.70 19.55
CA CYS A 96 -4.43 0.64 20.02
C CYS A 96 -5.38 1.74 19.53
N LEU A 97 -6.01 1.55 18.36
CA LEU A 97 -7.03 2.46 17.83
C LEU A 97 -8.41 2.27 18.47
N GLY A 98 -8.57 1.29 19.38
CA GLY A 98 -9.82 1.03 20.09
C GLY A 98 -10.71 -0.07 19.50
N PHE A 99 -10.23 -0.79 18.49
CA PHE A 99 -10.91 -1.97 17.99
C PHE A 99 -10.52 -3.19 18.83
N SER A 100 -11.49 -3.98 19.27
CA SER A 100 -11.22 -5.23 20.01
C SER A 100 -10.98 -6.38 19.04
N VAL A 101 -9.71 -6.59 18.68
CA VAL A 101 -9.29 -7.66 17.77
C VAL A 101 -8.39 -8.63 18.52
N GLU A 102 -8.67 -9.93 18.46
CA GLU A 102 -7.80 -10.94 19.09
C GLU A 102 -6.43 -10.99 18.40
N THR A 103 -5.37 -10.75 19.15
CA THR A 103 -3.99 -10.79 18.65
C THR A 103 -3.59 -12.25 18.36
N GLY A 104 -3.24 -12.53 17.12
CA GLY A 104 -2.83 -13.87 16.66
C GLY A 104 -3.82 -14.59 15.75
N GLU A 105 -5.09 -14.19 15.69
CA GLU A 105 -6.14 -14.92 14.98
C GLU A 105 -6.86 -14.13 13.85
N VAL A 106 -6.41 -12.90 13.53
CA VAL A 106 -7.08 -12.07 12.49
C VAL A 106 -7.12 -12.75 11.12
N SER A 107 -6.18 -13.67 10.85
CA SER A 107 -6.18 -14.44 9.60
C SER A 107 -6.99 -15.74 9.65
N GLU A 108 -7.32 -16.26 10.85
CA GLU A 108 -8.01 -17.55 10.97
C GLU A 108 -9.50 -17.47 11.29
N LYS A 109 -9.96 -16.52 12.09
CA LYS A 109 -11.40 -16.40 12.42
C LYS A 109 -12.19 -15.66 11.35
N LEU A 110 -11.55 -14.72 10.64
CA LEU A 110 -12.14 -14.02 9.49
C LEU A 110 -12.08 -14.84 8.19
N GLY A 111 -11.36 -15.98 8.18
CA GLY A 111 -11.17 -16.85 7.02
C GLY A 111 -11.80 -18.26 7.10
N ARG A 112 -12.43 -18.65 8.21
CA ARG A 112 -13.06 -19.98 8.34
C ARG A 112 -14.54 -19.97 7.99
N GLY A 113 -14.81 -19.91 6.69
CA GLY A 113 -16.07 -20.30 6.09
C GLY A 113 -15.82 -20.84 4.70
N ARG A 114 -15.81 -22.17 4.53
CA ARG A 114 -15.91 -22.82 3.23
C ARG A 114 -17.09 -22.24 2.47
N HIS A 115 -16.83 -21.62 1.31
CA HIS A 115 -17.83 -21.31 0.30
C HIS A 115 -19.11 -20.64 0.81
N THR A 116 -19.11 -19.34 1.10
CA THR A 116 -20.33 -18.52 0.95
C THR A 116 -20.03 -17.05 1.12
N THR A 117 -20.50 -16.24 0.17
CA THR A 117 -20.75 -14.78 0.21
C THR A 117 -19.70 -13.94 0.95
N ARG A 118 -18.97 -13.13 0.19
CA ARG A 118 -18.07 -12.09 0.70
C ARG A 118 -18.89 -11.05 1.49
N HIS A 119 -19.06 -11.26 2.78
CA HIS A 119 -19.62 -10.24 3.65
C HIS A 119 -18.50 -9.27 4.00
N VAL A 120 -18.67 -8.00 3.62
CA VAL A 120 -17.86 -6.91 4.11
C VAL A 120 -18.44 -6.51 5.47
N GLU A 121 -17.66 -6.64 6.53
CA GLU A 121 -18.07 -6.20 7.86
C GLU A 121 -17.50 -4.80 8.14
N LEU A 122 -18.33 -3.94 8.73
CA LEU A 122 -17.95 -2.59 9.11
C LEU A 122 -17.93 -2.50 10.65
N PHE A 123 -16.78 -2.09 11.18
CA PHE A 123 -16.57 -1.92 12.62
C PHE A 123 -16.48 -0.42 12.95
N PRO A 124 -17.54 0.21 13.46
CA PRO A 124 -17.53 1.63 13.80
C PRO A 124 -16.86 1.88 15.16
N LEU A 125 -16.12 2.98 15.25
CA LEU A 125 -15.69 3.60 16.52
C LEU A 125 -16.60 4.77 16.92
N ALA A 126 -16.54 5.14 18.18
CA ALA A 126 -17.35 6.24 18.72
C ALA A 126 -17.04 7.60 18.10
N ASP A 127 -15.86 7.80 17.52
CA ASP A 127 -15.40 9.02 16.86
C ASP A 127 -15.83 9.12 15.38
N GLY A 128 -16.62 8.16 14.89
CA GLY A 128 -17.08 8.09 13.51
C GLY A 128 -16.13 7.39 12.54
N THR A 129 -14.97 6.93 13.02
CA THR A 129 -14.07 6.09 12.24
C THR A 129 -14.68 4.71 12.03
N CYS A 130 -14.58 4.16 10.82
CA CYS A 130 -15.10 2.85 10.48
C CYS A 130 -13.99 2.00 9.88
N VAL A 131 -13.74 0.80 10.40
CA VAL A 131 -12.83 -0.16 9.76
C VAL A 131 -13.62 -1.15 8.93
N ILE A 132 -13.19 -1.32 7.69
CA ILE A 132 -13.70 -2.35 6.80
C ILE A 132 -12.82 -3.59 6.98
N ASP A 133 -13.44 -4.71 7.36
CA ASP A 133 -12.81 -6.01 7.18
C ASP A 133 -13.20 -6.58 5.83
N THR A 134 -12.24 -6.58 4.92
CA THR A 134 -12.38 -7.20 3.61
C THR A 134 -11.51 -8.45 3.56
N PRO A 135 -12.10 -9.65 3.43
CA PRO A 135 -11.32 -10.83 3.11
C PRO A 135 -10.49 -10.60 1.84
N GLY A 136 -9.16 -10.74 1.94
CA GLY A 136 -8.23 -10.47 0.83
C GLY A 136 -7.46 -9.15 0.93
N PHE A 137 -7.92 -8.13 1.72
CA PHE A 137 -7.09 -6.99 2.11
C PHE A 137 -6.34 -7.21 3.42
N SER A 138 -6.61 -8.31 4.12
CA SER A 138 -5.97 -8.64 5.39
C SER A 138 -4.48 -9.05 5.25
N SER A 139 -4.06 -9.42 4.05
CA SER A 139 -2.67 -9.71 3.69
C SER A 139 -2.33 -9.07 2.34
N PHE A 140 -1.05 -8.95 2.00
CA PHE A 140 -0.62 -8.57 0.64
C PHE A 140 -0.94 -9.65 -0.43
N ASP A 141 -1.96 -10.44 -0.18
CA ASP A 141 -2.45 -11.47 -1.11
C ASP A 141 -3.13 -10.81 -2.31
N THR A 142 -2.28 -10.31 -3.20
CA THR A 142 -2.67 -9.51 -4.36
C THR A 142 -2.88 -10.38 -5.62
N GLU A 143 -2.87 -11.70 -5.50
CA GLU A 143 -3.08 -12.60 -6.64
C GLU A 143 -4.49 -12.47 -7.25
N GLN A 144 -5.46 -12.01 -6.45
CA GLN A 144 -6.85 -11.78 -6.87
C GLN A 144 -7.20 -10.29 -7.07
N MET A 145 -6.23 -9.38 -6.91
CA MET A 145 -6.47 -7.95 -7.08
C MET A 145 -6.46 -7.56 -8.56
N GLU A 146 -7.30 -6.61 -8.92
CA GLU A 146 -7.41 -6.10 -10.29
C GLU A 146 -6.04 -5.77 -10.88
N LEU A 147 -5.80 -6.29 -12.07
CA LEU A 147 -4.61 -6.05 -12.84
C LEU A 147 -4.62 -4.61 -13.37
N ILE A 148 -3.58 -3.86 -13.08
CA ILE A 148 -3.41 -2.52 -13.65
C ILE A 148 -2.85 -2.69 -15.05
N LEU A 149 -3.54 -2.12 -16.05
CA LEU A 149 -3.01 -2.10 -17.41
C LEU A 149 -1.72 -1.28 -17.46
N LYS A 150 -0.76 -1.71 -18.26
CA LYS A 150 0.54 -1.03 -18.39
C LYS A 150 0.41 0.45 -18.74
N GLU A 151 -0.60 0.83 -19.53
CA GLU A 151 -0.88 2.20 -19.92
C GLU A 151 -1.32 3.08 -18.73
N ASN A 152 -1.95 2.48 -17.72
CA ASN A 152 -2.45 3.16 -16.53
C ASN A 152 -1.45 3.16 -15.38
N LEU A 153 -0.47 2.27 -15.41
CA LEU A 153 0.43 2.06 -14.27
C LEU A 153 1.21 3.33 -13.89
N GLN A 154 1.64 4.14 -14.86
CA GLN A 154 2.35 5.40 -14.63
C GLN A 154 1.53 6.39 -13.77
N TYR A 155 0.21 6.37 -13.87
CA TYR A 155 -0.68 7.25 -13.10
C TYR A 155 -0.95 6.73 -11.68
N ALA A 156 -0.64 5.46 -11.42
CA ALA A 156 -0.75 4.85 -10.11
C ALA A 156 0.49 5.13 -9.21
N PHE A 157 1.50 5.80 -9.76
CA PHE A 157 2.68 6.26 -9.04
C PHE A 157 2.65 7.79 -8.89
N PRO A 158 2.17 8.32 -7.76
CA PRO A 158 1.96 9.76 -7.58
C PRO A 158 3.25 10.57 -7.69
N ASP A 159 4.37 10.01 -7.33
CA ASP A 159 5.71 10.58 -7.46
C ASP A 159 6.14 10.79 -8.92
N PHE A 160 5.55 10.08 -9.87
CA PHE A 160 5.81 10.28 -11.30
C PHE A 160 5.02 11.47 -11.89
N ALA A 161 3.92 11.88 -11.26
CA ALA A 161 2.99 12.88 -11.80
C ALA A 161 3.66 14.18 -12.31
N PRO A 162 4.69 14.77 -11.65
CA PRO A 162 5.34 15.99 -12.13
C PRO A 162 6.08 15.82 -13.46
N TYR A 163 6.40 14.59 -13.85
CA TYR A 163 7.26 14.27 -15.00
C TYR A 163 6.47 13.68 -16.19
N LEU A 164 5.23 13.24 -15.96
CA LEU A 164 4.38 12.66 -17.01
C LEU A 164 4.07 13.68 -18.09
N GLY A 165 4.05 13.22 -19.35
CA GLY A 165 3.85 14.07 -20.53
C GLY A 165 5.04 14.95 -20.92
N ARG A 166 6.17 14.87 -20.22
CA ARG A 166 7.39 15.63 -20.49
C ARG A 166 8.47 14.81 -21.21
N CYS A 167 8.24 13.53 -21.42
CA CYS A 167 9.14 12.64 -22.13
C CYS A 167 9.20 12.98 -23.64
N ARG A 168 10.32 12.62 -24.27
CA ARG A 168 10.52 12.78 -25.71
C ARG A 168 9.48 11.99 -26.54
N TYR A 169 9.06 10.82 -26.04
CA TYR A 169 8.11 9.93 -26.72
C TYR A 169 6.78 9.94 -25.96
N HIS A 170 5.66 9.96 -26.69
CA HIS A 170 4.31 9.98 -26.14
C HIS A 170 3.94 8.65 -25.45
N ASP A 171 4.48 7.54 -25.95
CA ASP A 171 4.26 6.18 -25.46
C ASP A 171 5.41 5.67 -24.57
N CYS A 172 6.11 6.60 -23.92
CA CYS A 172 7.24 6.29 -23.05
C CYS A 172 6.82 5.37 -21.92
N ALA A 173 7.51 4.23 -21.80
CA ALA A 173 7.29 3.26 -20.72
C ALA A 173 8.06 3.62 -19.44
N HIS A 174 8.91 4.64 -19.45
CA HIS A 174 9.76 5.09 -18.34
C HIS A 174 10.74 4.02 -17.83
N LEU A 175 11.20 3.13 -18.70
CA LEU A 175 12.12 2.05 -18.35
C LEU A 175 13.56 2.31 -18.80
N SER A 176 13.74 2.70 -20.07
CA SER A 176 15.07 2.89 -20.66
C SER A 176 15.10 3.88 -21.83
N GLU A 177 13.99 4.57 -22.09
CA GLU A 177 13.85 5.43 -23.26
C GLU A 177 14.72 6.69 -23.12
N PRO A 178 15.47 7.08 -24.17
CA PRO A 178 16.26 8.29 -24.18
C PRO A 178 15.36 9.54 -24.15
N GLY A 179 15.68 10.50 -23.27
CA GLY A 179 14.87 11.70 -23.05
C GLY A 179 13.58 11.41 -22.29
N CYS A 180 13.61 10.42 -21.40
CA CYS A 180 12.55 10.15 -20.46
C CYS A 180 12.67 11.04 -19.22
N ALA A 181 11.68 11.91 -18.98
CA ALA A 181 11.69 12.83 -17.85
C ALA A 181 11.67 12.12 -16.48
N VAL A 182 11.06 10.94 -16.38
CA VAL A 182 11.07 10.12 -15.16
C VAL A 182 12.46 9.58 -14.88
N LEU A 183 13.19 9.10 -15.92
CA LEU A 183 14.57 8.62 -15.75
C LEU A 183 15.56 9.77 -15.47
N GLU A 184 15.32 10.95 -16.03
CA GLU A 184 16.12 12.15 -15.72
C GLU A 184 15.90 12.56 -14.25
N ALA A 185 14.67 12.56 -13.76
CA ALA A 185 14.36 12.83 -12.36
C ALA A 185 14.96 11.77 -11.40
N LEU A 186 14.91 10.49 -11.80
CA LEU A 186 15.58 9.42 -11.07
C LEU A 186 17.09 9.65 -10.96
N ALA A 187 17.73 9.99 -12.06
CA ALA A 187 19.17 10.29 -12.11
C ALA A 187 19.55 11.55 -11.29
N ALA A 188 18.62 12.51 -11.19
CA ALA A 188 18.77 13.71 -10.35
C ALA A 188 18.51 13.45 -8.84
N GLY A 189 18.04 12.26 -8.46
CA GLY A 189 17.69 11.93 -7.08
C GLY A 189 16.34 12.52 -6.63
N GLU A 190 15.51 12.95 -7.57
CA GLU A 190 14.14 13.47 -7.30
C GLU A 190 13.11 12.34 -7.15
N LEU A 191 13.49 11.12 -7.51
CA LEU A 191 12.69 9.90 -7.35
C LEU A 191 13.51 8.82 -6.66
N GLU A 192 12.85 8.02 -5.85
CA GLU A 192 13.48 6.90 -5.15
C GLU A 192 13.76 5.73 -6.09
N PRO A 193 15.00 5.21 -6.13
CA PRO A 193 15.35 4.07 -6.99
C PRO A 193 14.52 2.82 -6.74
N THR A 194 14.16 2.57 -5.48
CA THR A 194 13.31 1.44 -5.08
C THR A 194 11.91 1.54 -5.67
N ARG A 195 11.36 2.76 -5.72
CA ARG A 195 10.05 3.03 -6.32
C ARG A 195 10.07 2.79 -7.82
N HIS A 196 11.09 3.30 -8.52
CA HIS A 196 11.24 3.05 -9.95
C HIS A 196 11.47 1.56 -10.25
N ALA A 197 12.25 0.85 -9.44
CA ALA A 197 12.44 -0.60 -9.58
C ALA A 197 11.12 -1.36 -9.41
N SER A 198 10.29 -0.96 -8.46
CA SER A 198 8.95 -1.54 -8.27
C SER A 198 8.05 -1.26 -9.47
N TYR A 199 8.06 -0.03 -9.99
CA TYR A 199 7.33 0.34 -11.20
C TYR A 199 7.74 -0.53 -12.39
N ALA A 200 9.04 -0.67 -12.65
CA ALA A 200 9.56 -1.47 -13.75
C ALA A 200 9.11 -2.94 -13.64
N ARG A 201 9.17 -3.52 -12.44
CA ARG A 201 8.70 -4.89 -12.17
C ARG A 201 7.19 -5.04 -12.41
N LEU A 202 6.39 -4.08 -11.97
CA LEU A 202 4.94 -4.09 -12.20
C LEU A 202 4.60 -3.89 -13.68
N TYR A 203 5.35 -3.05 -14.39
CA TYR A 203 5.16 -2.81 -15.81
C TYR A 203 5.44 -4.08 -16.64
N GLU A 204 6.53 -4.81 -16.32
CA GLU A 204 6.83 -6.08 -17.00
C GLU A 204 5.71 -7.13 -16.76
N ALA A 205 5.21 -7.22 -15.53
CA ALA A 205 4.06 -8.09 -15.23
C ALA A 205 2.80 -7.65 -15.99
N ALA A 206 2.57 -6.35 -16.13
CA ALA A 206 1.41 -5.81 -16.84
C ALA A 206 1.46 -6.05 -18.36
N LYS A 207 2.64 -6.26 -18.96
CA LYS A 207 2.78 -6.60 -20.39
C LYS A 207 2.14 -7.96 -20.73
N GLU A 208 2.13 -8.89 -19.79
CA GLU A 208 1.57 -10.23 -19.95
C GLU A 208 0.04 -10.24 -19.88
N ILE A 209 -0.58 -9.13 -19.45
CA ILE A 209 -2.04 -9.02 -19.32
C ILE A 209 -2.67 -8.97 -20.70
N ARG A 210 -3.46 -9.99 -21.03
CA ARG A 210 -4.26 -10.05 -22.25
C ARG A 210 -5.71 -9.70 -21.91
N LEU A 211 -6.16 -8.52 -22.31
CA LEU A 211 -7.50 -7.98 -22.00
C LEU A 211 -8.65 -8.91 -22.36
N TRP A 212 -8.49 -9.76 -23.38
CA TRP A 212 -9.55 -10.69 -23.80
C TRP A 212 -9.67 -11.95 -22.92
N GLU A 213 -8.64 -12.28 -22.13
CA GLU A 213 -8.66 -13.42 -21.20
C GLU A 213 -9.40 -13.09 -19.90
N HIS A 214 -9.62 -11.79 -19.60
CA HIS A 214 -10.22 -11.29 -18.36
C HIS A 214 -11.65 -10.77 -18.52
N LYS A 215 -12.26 -10.85 -19.72
CA LYS A 215 -13.70 -10.63 -19.87
C LYS A 215 -14.45 -11.85 -19.36
N GLN A 216 -14.72 -11.90 -18.06
CA GLN A 216 -15.80 -12.73 -17.54
C GLN A 216 -17.12 -11.97 -17.71
N PRO A 217 -18.20 -12.69 -18.12
CA PRO A 217 -19.50 -12.09 -18.38
C PRO A 217 -20.17 -11.56 -17.12
#